data_8f0c6c413558c1d1820873df45b8f5bf
#
_entry.id   8f0c6c413558c1d1820873df45b8f5bf
#
_cell.length_a   1.000
_cell.length_b   1.000
_cell.length_c   1.000
_cell.angle_alpha   90.00
_cell.angle_beta   90.00
_cell.angle_gamma   90.00
#
_symmetry.space_group_name_H-M   'P 1'
#
loop_
_entity.id
_entity.type
_entity.pdbx_description
1 polymer ?
#
loop_
_entity_poly.entity_id
_entity_poly.type
_entity_poly.pdbx_seq_one_letter_code
_entity_poly.pdbx_strand_id
1 'polypeptide(L)'
;MNVRSAEPRDFDAVTALLEELGRNTVTDDIRDRCREVYAAQVSDPAADHLVAEDEEGRVVGFCSLHFRKRLNHTTPQAWVPDLIVTAALRGSGVGRALLEHAERRAIERGCWDLTLESAYHRIEAHKFYGAFGMRDAGKYFHKLLG
;
A
#
# COMPACT_ATOMS: atom_id res chain seq x y z
N MET A 1 7.36 -16.33 -5.86
CA MET A 1 6.98 -15.07 -5.18
C MET A 1 5.97 -15.35 -4.09
N ASN A 2 6.10 -14.67 -2.97
CA ASN A 2 5.21 -14.85 -1.82
C ASN A 2 4.70 -13.49 -1.34
N VAL A 3 3.39 -13.36 -1.10
CA VAL A 3 2.78 -12.16 -0.51
C VAL A 3 2.36 -12.50 0.92
N ARG A 4 2.78 -11.69 1.87
CA ARG A 4 2.49 -11.86 3.29
C ARG A 4 2.29 -10.51 3.98
N SER A 5 1.77 -10.54 5.20
CA SER A 5 1.69 -9.33 6.02
C SER A 5 3.08 -8.81 6.35
N ALA A 6 3.22 -7.49 6.36
CA ALA A 6 4.47 -6.83 6.71
C ALA A 6 4.78 -7.04 8.19
N GLU A 7 6.06 -7.17 8.50
CA GLU A 7 6.57 -7.39 9.86
C GLU A 7 7.55 -6.27 10.25
N PRO A 8 7.87 -6.11 11.54
CA PRO A 8 8.84 -5.10 11.97
C PRO A 8 10.19 -5.17 11.25
N ARG A 9 10.67 -6.36 10.92
CA ARG A 9 11.94 -6.58 10.19
C ARG A 9 11.95 -6.01 8.78
N ASP A 10 10.80 -5.70 8.23
CA ASP A 10 10.68 -5.21 6.84
C ASP A 10 10.85 -3.68 6.72
N PHE A 11 11.07 -2.98 7.83
CA PHE A 11 11.10 -1.51 7.84
C PHE A 11 12.04 -0.91 6.79
N ASP A 12 13.29 -1.37 6.73
CA ASP A 12 14.27 -0.78 5.81
C ASP A 12 13.89 -1.04 4.35
N ALA A 13 13.43 -2.24 4.03
CA ALA A 13 13.00 -2.58 2.67
C ALA A 13 11.76 -1.78 2.25
N VAL A 14 10.79 -1.64 3.15
CA VAL A 14 9.56 -0.88 2.88
C VAL A 14 9.87 0.60 2.68
N THR A 15 10.71 1.20 3.52
CA THR A 15 11.06 2.62 3.36
C THR A 15 11.84 2.88 2.07
N ALA A 16 12.70 1.95 1.64
CA ALA A 16 13.40 2.05 0.37
C ALA A 16 12.40 2.00 -0.83
N LEU A 17 11.40 1.12 -0.76
CA LEU A 17 10.35 1.04 -1.78
C LEU A 17 9.49 2.31 -1.82
N LEU A 18 9.15 2.86 -0.67
CA LEU A 18 8.38 4.12 -0.58
C LEU A 18 9.18 5.28 -1.20
N GLU A 19 10.49 5.31 -1.03
CA GLU A 19 11.35 6.29 -1.68
C GLU A 19 11.33 6.12 -3.21
N GLU A 20 11.37 4.88 -3.72
CA GLU A 20 11.19 4.61 -5.16
C GLU A 20 9.84 5.10 -5.67
N LEU A 21 8.80 5.05 -4.85
CA LEU A 21 7.46 5.55 -5.18
C LEU A 21 7.41 7.08 -5.25
N GLY A 22 8.42 7.78 -4.72
CA GLY A 22 8.46 9.24 -4.66
C GLY A 22 8.03 9.81 -3.32
N ARG A 23 7.87 8.97 -2.29
CA ARG A 23 7.64 9.44 -0.93
C ARG A 23 8.93 9.99 -0.33
N ASN A 24 8.80 10.75 0.76
CA ASN A 24 9.95 11.37 1.41
C ASN A 24 10.97 10.32 1.86
N THR A 25 12.25 10.64 1.70
CA THR A 25 13.34 9.81 2.20
C THR A 25 13.33 9.80 3.73
N VAL A 26 13.52 8.63 4.32
CA VAL A 26 13.72 8.48 5.76
C VAL A 26 15.18 8.74 6.07
N THR A 27 15.48 9.98 6.49
CA THR A 27 16.84 10.39 6.86
C THR A 27 17.17 9.92 8.28
N ASP A 28 18.46 9.93 8.65
CA ASP A 28 18.92 9.40 9.94
C ASP A 28 18.28 10.11 11.13
N ASP A 29 18.04 11.43 11.01
CA ASP A 29 17.45 12.24 12.09
C ASP A 29 15.98 11.91 12.39
N ILE A 30 15.25 11.30 11.45
CA ILE A 30 13.84 10.92 11.66
C ILE A 30 13.62 9.41 11.69
N ARG A 31 14.67 8.61 11.49
CA ARG A 31 14.57 7.15 11.33
C ARG A 31 13.90 6.48 12.52
N ASP A 32 14.29 6.81 13.75
CA ASP A 32 13.71 6.17 14.93
C ASP A 32 12.24 6.47 15.08
N ARG A 33 11.81 7.71 14.80
CA ARG A 33 10.39 8.09 14.83
C ARG A 33 9.59 7.38 13.74
N CYS A 34 10.15 7.28 12.54
CA CYS A 34 9.51 6.53 11.44
C CYS A 34 9.40 5.04 11.78
N ARG A 35 10.42 4.46 12.42
CA ARG A 35 10.38 3.07 12.87
C ARG A 35 9.29 2.84 13.90
N GLU A 36 9.08 3.76 14.84
CA GLU A 36 7.98 3.68 15.81
C GLU A 36 6.62 3.73 15.13
N VAL A 37 6.44 4.66 14.17
CA VAL A 37 5.20 4.75 13.39
C VAL A 37 4.95 3.44 12.62
N TYR A 38 5.98 2.93 11.97
CA TYR A 38 5.88 1.68 11.21
C TYR A 38 5.51 0.50 12.13
N ALA A 39 6.18 0.37 13.27
CA ALA A 39 5.89 -0.70 14.24
C ALA A 39 4.44 -0.63 14.73
N ALA A 40 3.94 0.56 15.02
CA ALA A 40 2.54 0.75 15.39
C ALA A 40 1.59 0.36 14.26
N GLN A 41 1.92 0.69 13.02
CA GLN A 41 1.10 0.37 11.84
C GLN A 41 1.04 -1.13 11.57
N VAL A 42 2.15 -1.87 11.65
CA VAL A 42 2.15 -3.31 11.37
C VAL A 42 1.47 -4.12 12.47
N SER A 43 1.27 -3.55 13.66
CA SER A 43 0.53 -4.18 14.76
C SER A 43 -0.89 -3.63 14.94
N ASP A 44 -1.32 -2.67 14.13
CA ASP A 44 -2.64 -2.07 14.21
C ASP A 44 -3.69 -3.06 13.65
N PRO A 45 -4.72 -3.45 14.44
CA PRO A 45 -5.78 -4.33 13.95
C PRO A 45 -6.63 -3.69 12.83
N ALA A 46 -6.58 -2.37 12.65
CA ALA A 46 -7.25 -1.65 11.57
C ALA A 46 -6.36 -1.49 10.33
N ALA A 47 -5.29 -2.27 10.22
CA ALA A 47 -4.39 -2.29 9.07
C ALA A 47 -3.91 -3.72 8.79
N ASP A 48 -3.50 -3.98 7.56
CA ASP A 48 -2.86 -5.24 7.17
C ASP A 48 -1.93 -4.95 5.99
N HIS A 49 -0.83 -4.26 6.27
CA HIS A 49 0.14 -3.92 5.24
C HIS A 49 0.80 -5.19 4.70
N LEU A 50 1.02 -5.23 3.39
CA LEU A 50 1.48 -6.42 2.67
C LEU A 50 2.83 -6.18 2.02
N VAL A 51 3.68 -7.19 2.03
CA VAL A 51 4.94 -7.22 1.27
C VAL A 51 4.93 -8.42 0.33
N ALA A 52 5.60 -8.26 -0.81
CA ALA A 52 5.88 -9.34 -1.75
C ALA A 52 7.36 -9.69 -1.67
N GLU A 53 7.67 -10.96 -1.50
CA GLU A 53 9.04 -11.49 -1.48
C GLU A 53 9.33 -12.23 -2.78
N ASP A 54 10.57 -12.10 -3.27
CA ASP A 54 11.06 -12.94 -4.35
C ASP A 54 11.49 -14.33 -3.82
N GLU A 55 12.01 -15.17 -4.70
CA GLU A 55 12.42 -16.54 -4.33
C GLU A 55 13.57 -16.57 -3.33
N GLU A 56 14.37 -15.50 -3.26
CA GLU A 56 15.48 -15.36 -2.29
C GLU A 56 15.02 -14.71 -0.97
N GLY A 57 13.73 -14.44 -0.80
CA GLY A 57 13.19 -13.81 0.41
C GLY A 57 13.40 -12.30 0.49
N ARG A 58 13.78 -11.65 -0.62
CA ARG A 58 13.93 -10.19 -0.65
C ARG A 58 12.58 -9.53 -0.87
N VAL A 59 12.30 -8.48 -0.13
CA VAL A 59 11.07 -7.70 -0.30
C VAL A 59 11.19 -6.85 -1.56
N VAL A 60 10.35 -7.12 -2.54
CA VAL A 60 10.37 -6.47 -3.86
C VAL A 60 9.12 -5.66 -4.16
N GLY A 61 8.13 -5.71 -3.28
CA GLY A 61 6.90 -4.93 -3.41
C GLY A 61 6.24 -4.68 -2.07
N PHE A 62 5.45 -3.61 -2.00
CA PHE A 62 4.74 -3.19 -0.80
C PHE A 62 3.36 -2.64 -1.16
N CYS A 63 2.37 -2.98 -0.34
CA CYS A 63 1.02 -2.44 -0.42
C CYS A 63 0.59 -2.05 0.98
N SER A 64 0.38 -0.76 1.23
CA SER A 64 -0.25 -0.35 2.47
C SER A 64 -1.75 -0.59 2.38
N LEU A 65 -2.34 -1.12 3.44
CA LEU A 65 -3.77 -1.45 3.48
C LEU A 65 -4.34 -1.06 4.83
N HIS A 66 -5.29 -0.15 4.81
CA HIS A 66 -6.01 0.31 6.00
C HIS A 66 -7.48 -0.05 5.90
N PHE A 67 -8.09 -0.36 7.03
CA PHE A 67 -9.53 -0.58 7.14
C PHE A 67 -10.12 0.56 7.97
N ARG A 68 -10.78 1.51 7.29
CA ARG A 68 -11.27 2.72 7.95
C ARG A 68 -12.79 2.72 8.05
N LYS A 69 -13.28 3.08 9.23
CA LYS A 69 -14.72 3.18 9.49
C LYS A 69 -15.25 4.51 9.00
N ARG A 70 -16.48 4.48 8.51
CA ARG A 70 -17.22 5.68 8.09
C ARG A 70 -18.51 5.75 8.90
N LEU A 71 -18.95 6.98 9.22
CA LEU A 71 -20.09 7.19 10.10
C LEU A 71 -21.41 6.67 9.53
N ASN A 72 -21.51 6.57 8.22
CA ASN A 72 -22.72 6.18 7.51
C ASN A 72 -22.67 4.77 6.93
N HIS A 73 -21.70 3.96 7.33
CA HIS A 73 -21.58 2.55 6.91
C HIS A 73 -21.42 1.64 8.11
N THR A 74 -21.97 0.43 7.99
CA THR A 74 -21.88 -0.59 9.06
C THR A 74 -20.61 -1.43 8.96
N THR A 75 -19.91 -1.35 7.82
CA THR A 75 -18.67 -2.10 7.56
C THR A 75 -17.56 -1.13 7.14
N PRO A 76 -16.27 -1.53 7.28
CA PRO A 76 -15.17 -0.64 6.93
C PRO A 76 -14.99 -0.47 5.43
N GLN A 77 -14.25 0.57 5.07
CA GLN A 77 -13.72 0.79 3.73
C GLN A 77 -12.24 0.38 3.72
N ALA A 78 -11.81 -0.38 2.73
CA ALA A 78 -10.40 -0.67 2.53
C ALA A 78 -9.74 0.45 1.74
N TRP A 79 -8.57 0.92 2.21
CA TRP A 79 -7.84 2.01 1.60
C TRP A 79 -6.38 1.65 1.40
N VAL A 80 -5.87 1.85 0.18
CA VAL A 80 -4.49 1.58 -0.21
C VAL A 80 -3.80 2.90 -0.55
N PRO A 81 -3.13 3.56 0.41
CA PRO A 81 -2.38 4.79 0.12
C PRO A 81 -1.10 4.57 -0.67
N ASP A 82 -0.49 3.39 -0.59
CA ASP A 82 0.77 3.09 -1.26
C ASP A 82 0.73 1.71 -1.90
N LEU A 83 1.13 1.64 -3.17
CA LEU A 83 1.34 0.38 -3.88
C LEU A 83 2.58 0.57 -4.75
N ILE A 84 3.63 -0.20 -4.49
CA ILE A 84 4.90 -0.06 -5.20
C ILE A 84 5.55 -1.42 -5.42
N VAL A 85 6.09 -1.61 -6.61
CA VAL A 85 6.96 -2.73 -6.98
C VAL A 85 8.30 -2.15 -7.39
N THR A 86 9.40 -2.76 -6.96
CA THR A 86 10.73 -2.30 -7.34
C THR A 86 10.85 -2.21 -8.87
N ALA A 87 11.60 -1.21 -9.35
CA ALA A 87 11.66 -0.86 -10.78
C ALA A 87 11.98 -2.05 -11.67
N ALA A 88 12.91 -2.92 -11.25
CA ALA A 88 13.36 -4.08 -12.03
C ALA A 88 12.24 -5.12 -12.28
N LEU A 89 11.20 -5.12 -11.45
CA LEU A 89 10.12 -6.13 -11.52
C LEU A 89 8.77 -5.52 -11.91
N ARG A 90 8.72 -4.27 -12.33
CA ARG A 90 7.49 -3.66 -12.84
C ARG A 90 7.03 -4.38 -14.10
N GLY A 91 5.72 -4.65 -14.19
CA GLY A 91 5.14 -5.40 -15.31
C GLY A 91 5.25 -6.91 -15.19
N SER A 92 5.80 -7.44 -14.09
CA SER A 92 5.98 -8.87 -13.88
C SER A 92 4.83 -9.56 -13.13
N GLY A 93 3.79 -8.80 -12.75
CA GLY A 93 2.63 -9.34 -12.02
C GLY A 93 2.70 -9.20 -10.50
N VAL A 94 3.78 -8.64 -9.95
CA VAL A 94 3.92 -8.45 -8.49
C VAL A 94 2.86 -7.49 -7.95
N GLY A 95 2.66 -6.36 -8.62
CA GLY A 95 1.65 -5.37 -8.23
C GLY A 95 0.24 -5.94 -8.26
N ARG A 96 -0.07 -6.75 -9.27
CA ARG A 96 -1.34 -7.44 -9.37
C ARG A 96 -1.55 -8.41 -8.22
N ALA A 97 -0.54 -9.20 -7.89
CA ALA A 97 -0.61 -10.15 -6.77
C ALA A 97 -0.83 -9.43 -5.43
N LEU A 98 -0.14 -8.30 -5.20
CA LEU A 98 -0.34 -7.49 -4.01
C LEU A 98 -1.77 -6.96 -3.92
N LEU A 99 -2.29 -6.42 -5.01
CA LEU A 99 -3.64 -5.84 -5.02
C LEU A 99 -4.72 -6.93 -4.90
N GLU A 100 -4.51 -8.10 -5.48
CA GLU A 100 -5.41 -9.25 -5.30
C GLU A 100 -5.44 -9.72 -3.85
N HIS A 101 -4.29 -9.73 -3.15
CA HIS A 101 -4.24 -10.05 -1.73
C HIS A 101 -4.96 -8.99 -0.90
N ALA A 102 -4.76 -7.70 -1.22
CA ALA A 102 -5.47 -6.61 -0.54
C ALA A 102 -6.98 -6.74 -0.70
N GLU A 103 -7.44 -7.04 -1.91
CA GLU A 103 -8.87 -7.26 -2.19
C GLU A 103 -9.42 -8.43 -1.37
N ARG A 104 -8.72 -9.56 -1.32
CA ARG A 104 -9.15 -10.70 -0.51
C ARG A 104 -9.25 -10.35 0.97
N ARG A 105 -8.26 -9.64 1.51
CA ARG A 105 -8.28 -9.19 2.91
C ARG A 105 -9.43 -8.24 3.19
N ALA A 106 -9.71 -7.34 2.24
CA ALA A 106 -10.86 -6.43 2.33
C ALA A 106 -12.19 -7.21 2.36
N ILE A 107 -12.34 -8.20 1.50
CA ILE A 107 -13.54 -9.04 1.47
C ILE A 107 -13.68 -9.84 2.76
N GLU A 108 -12.62 -10.44 3.26
CA GLU A 108 -12.61 -11.18 4.53
C GLU A 108 -13.02 -10.30 5.71
N ARG A 109 -12.67 -9.01 5.68
CA ARG A 109 -13.05 -8.02 6.69
C ARG A 109 -14.46 -7.46 6.50
N GLY A 110 -15.16 -7.85 5.45
CA GLY A 110 -16.50 -7.35 5.14
C GLY A 110 -16.52 -5.92 4.63
N CYS A 111 -15.41 -5.42 4.07
CA CYS A 111 -15.34 -4.08 3.52
C CYS A 111 -16.32 -3.91 2.36
N TRP A 112 -16.93 -2.72 2.28
CA TRP A 112 -17.89 -2.43 1.21
C TRP A 112 -17.23 -1.93 -0.07
N ASP A 113 -15.97 -1.44 0.00
CA ASP A 113 -15.18 -1.09 -1.20
C ASP A 113 -13.69 -1.17 -0.91
N LEU A 114 -12.90 -1.03 -1.99
CA LEU A 114 -11.46 -0.88 -1.98
C LEU A 114 -11.12 0.39 -2.76
N THR A 115 -10.44 1.33 -2.14
CA THR A 115 -10.16 2.65 -2.73
C THR A 115 -8.67 3.00 -2.63
N LEU A 116 -8.21 3.82 -3.57
CA LEU A 116 -6.88 4.41 -3.57
C LEU A 116 -6.91 5.73 -4.33
N GLU A 117 -5.89 6.55 -4.11
CA GLU A 117 -5.65 7.77 -4.88
C GLU A 117 -4.38 7.59 -5.71
N SER A 118 -4.34 8.19 -6.90
CA SER A 118 -3.18 8.14 -7.79
C SER A 118 -2.99 9.48 -8.48
N ALA A 119 -1.76 9.97 -8.52
CA ALA A 119 -1.45 11.26 -9.15
C ALA A 119 -1.78 11.23 -10.66
N TYR A 120 -2.20 12.36 -11.21
CA TYR A 120 -2.62 12.45 -12.61
C TYR A 120 -1.57 11.99 -13.61
N HIS A 121 -0.28 12.22 -13.32
CA HIS A 121 0.80 11.85 -14.23
C HIS A 121 1.10 10.35 -14.30
N ARG A 122 0.54 9.56 -13.39
CA ARG A 122 0.84 8.11 -13.29
C ARG A 122 -0.09 7.30 -14.21
N ILE A 123 0.00 7.54 -15.51
CA ILE A 123 -0.92 7.01 -16.52
C ILE A 123 -0.87 5.48 -16.59
N GLU A 124 0.31 4.87 -16.50
CA GLU A 124 0.44 3.41 -16.53
C GLU A 124 -0.21 2.76 -15.30
N ALA A 125 -0.11 3.39 -14.14
CA ALA A 125 -0.80 2.93 -12.93
C ALA A 125 -2.32 3.00 -13.12
N HIS A 126 -2.83 4.06 -13.74
CA HIS A 126 -4.27 4.19 -14.02
C HIS A 126 -4.77 3.07 -14.94
N LYS A 127 -4.01 2.71 -15.98
CA LYS A 127 -4.34 1.58 -16.85
C LYS A 127 -4.38 0.27 -16.08
N PHE A 128 -3.41 0.07 -15.19
CA PHE A 128 -3.35 -1.10 -14.33
C PHE A 128 -4.58 -1.18 -13.43
N TYR A 129 -4.95 -0.09 -12.76
CA TYR A 129 -6.14 -0.08 -11.89
C TYR A 129 -7.42 -0.34 -12.68
N GLY A 130 -7.57 0.26 -13.86
CA GLY A 130 -8.71 0.00 -14.74
C GLY A 130 -8.81 -1.47 -15.17
N ALA A 131 -7.68 -2.09 -15.53
CA ALA A 131 -7.61 -3.49 -15.89
C ALA A 131 -7.93 -4.41 -14.70
N PHE A 132 -7.66 -3.95 -13.47
CA PHE A 132 -8.02 -4.66 -12.24
C PHE A 132 -9.52 -4.56 -11.91
N GLY A 133 -10.25 -3.68 -12.58
CA GLY A 133 -11.69 -3.48 -12.36
C GLY A 133 -12.05 -2.26 -11.52
N MET A 134 -11.07 -1.42 -11.20
CA MET A 134 -11.31 -0.16 -10.50
C MET A 134 -11.72 0.93 -11.48
N ARG A 135 -12.56 1.86 -11.04
CA ARG A 135 -12.98 3.00 -11.85
C ARG A 135 -12.52 4.31 -11.24
N ASP A 136 -12.32 5.31 -12.07
CA ASP A 136 -12.08 6.67 -11.62
C ASP A 136 -13.38 7.23 -11.04
N ALA A 137 -13.46 7.34 -9.71
CA ALA A 137 -14.67 7.68 -9.00
C ALA A 137 -14.70 9.11 -8.45
N GLY A 138 -13.59 9.85 -8.56
CA GLY A 138 -13.55 11.21 -8.03
C GLY A 138 -12.17 11.83 -8.09
N LYS A 139 -12.09 13.11 -7.74
CA LYS A 139 -10.85 13.86 -7.69
C LYS A 139 -10.27 13.81 -6.28
N TYR A 140 -8.95 13.86 -6.18
CA TYR A 140 -8.21 13.96 -4.94
C TYR A 140 -7.76 15.40 -4.72
N PHE A 141 -8.12 15.98 -3.57
CA PHE A 141 -7.73 17.34 -3.21
C PHE A 141 -6.93 17.29 -1.92
N HIS A 142 -5.79 18.00 -1.86
CA HIS A 142 -5.02 18.12 -0.63
C HIS A 142 -4.53 19.54 -0.44
N LYS A 143 -4.29 19.90 0.81
CA LYS A 143 -3.70 21.19 1.19
C LYS A 143 -2.66 20.92 2.28
N LEU A 144 -1.45 21.37 2.07
CA LEU A 144 -0.41 21.30 3.10
C LEU A 144 -0.76 22.24 4.25
N LEU A 145 -0.53 21.76 5.49
CA LEU A 145 -0.90 22.49 6.72
C LEU A 145 0.34 22.94 7.49
N GLY A 146 1.24 23.62 6.84
CA GLY A 146 2.42 24.15 7.48
C GLY A 146 3.69 23.98 6.72
#